data_03c2545c88c293bfeec04ee6e82b114c
#
_entry.id   03c2545c88c293bfeec04ee6e82b114c
#
_cell.length_a   1.000
_cell.length_b   1.000
_cell.length_c   1.000
_cell.angle_alpha   90.00
_cell.angle_beta   90.00
_cell.angle_gamma   90.00
#
_symmetry.space_group_name_H-M   'P 1'
#
loop_
_entity.id
_entity.type
_entity.pdbx_description
1 polymer ?
#
loop_
_entity_poly.entity_id
_entity_poly.type
_entity_poly.pdbx_seq_one_letter_code
_entity_poly.pdbx_strand_id
1 'polypeptide(L)'
;FSVIYLTPIHPIGTTFRTERNNTLEAGPMDPGSPYGIGAPEGGHDAIHPDLGTFEDFDKFVAKAREHGIEVALDLALQCSPDHPWVKEHPEWFSERADGSIAYAENPPKKYQDIYPLNFDNDPEGIYRAVRDVVQKWIDHGVTLFRVDNPHTKPLSFWQRFLAEFNEKHPEVI
;
A
#
# COMPACT_ATOMS: atom_id res chain seq x y z
N PHE A 1 -4.89 11.12 23.21
CA PHE A 1 -4.92 10.25 22.02
C PHE A 1 -4.34 8.89 22.39
N SER A 2 -4.91 7.79 21.86
CA SER A 2 -4.46 6.41 22.08
C SER A 2 -3.88 5.77 20.83
N VAL A 3 -4.13 6.34 19.66
CA VAL A 3 -3.65 5.84 18.36
C VAL A 3 -3.19 7.01 17.49
N ILE A 4 -2.07 6.82 16.80
CA ILE A 4 -1.64 7.68 15.69
C ILE A 4 -1.86 6.88 14.40
N TYR A 5 -2.69 7.41 13.52
CA TYR A 5 -2.92 6.85 12.20
C TYR A 5 -2.02 7.52 11.17
N LEU A 6 -1.34 6.69 10.38
CA LEU A 6 -0.51 7.10 9.26
C LEU A 6 -1.18 6.70 7.94
N THR A 7 -1.38 7.67 7.06
CA THR A 7 -1.63 7.36 5.63
C THR A 7 -0.45 6.57 5.07
N PRO A 8 -0.54 5.98 3.87
CA PRO A 8 0.61 5.24 3.34
C PRO A 8 1.90 6.05 3.40
N ILE A 9 2.97 5.45 3.91
CA ILE A 9 4.30 6.06 4.10
C ILE A 9 5.35 5.51 3.14
N HIS A 10 4.87 4.80 2.12
CA HIS A 10 5.70 4.11 1.13
C HIS A 10 6.20 5.07 0.04
N PRO A 11 7.21 4.69 -0.74
CA PRO A 11 7.61 5.43 -1.93
C PRO A 11 6.43 5.69 -2.87
N ILE A 12 6.40 6.86 -3.48
CA ILE A 12 5.32 7.31 -4.36
C ILE A 12 5.81 7.30 -5.80
N GLY A 13 5.02 6.73 -6.71
CA GLY A 13 5.34 6.71 -8.12
C GLY A 13 5.39 8.09 -8.76
N THR A 14 6.13 8.23 -9.84
CA THR A 14 6.24 9.48 -10.62
C THR A 14 5.43 9.43 -11.91
N THR A 15 5.25 8.24 -12.49
CA THR A 15 4.50 8.05 -13.73
C THR A 15 3.02 8.30 -13.50
N PHE A 16 2.42 9.17 -14.31
CA PHE A 16 1.03 9.62 -14.20
C PHE A 16 0.65 10.19 -12.82
N ARG A 17 1.64 10.71 -12.10
CA ARG A 17 1.42 11.31 -10.79
C ARG A 17 0.36 12.40 -10.88
N THR A 18 -0.70 12.25 -10.09
CA THR A 18 -1.81 13.19 -10.04
C THR A 18 -1.47 14.33 -9.08
N GLU A 19 -1.75 15.57 -9.50
CA GLU A 19 -1.43 16.78 -8.74
C GLU A 19 -2.63 17.72 -8.57
N ARG A 20 -2.37 18.96 -8.17
CA ARG A 20 -3.42 19.97 -7.94
C ARG A 20 -4.45 19.98 -9.06
N ASN A 21 -5.72 19.97 -8.70
CA ASN A 21 -6.85 19.92 -9.61
C ASN A 21 -6.90 18.68 -10.52
N ASN A 22 -6.32 17.54 -10.08
CA ASN A 22 -6.29 16.31 -10.86
C ASN A 22 -5.54 16.43 -12.22
N THR A 23 -4.53 17.27 -12.29
CA THR A 23 -3.67 17.31 -13.47
C THR A 23 -2.80 16.04 -13.52
N LEU A 24 -2.54 15.55 -14.73
CA LEU A 24 -1.74 14.33 -14.95
C LEU A 24 -0.23 14.60 -15.06
N GLU A 25 0.15 15.87 -15.01
CA GLU A 25 1.54 16.31 -15.08
C GLU A 25 1.92 16.95 -13.73
N ALA A 26 2.72 16.24 -12.96
CA ALA A 26 3.28 16.75 -11.70
C ALA A 26 4.41 17.72 -11.98
N GLY A 27 4.41 18.84 -11.27
CA GLY A 27 5.56 19.72 -11.21
C GLY A 27 6.71 19.09 -10.42
N PRO A 28 7.95 19.57 -10.56
CA PRO A 28 9.12 18.99 -9.91
C PRO A 28 9.08 19.04 -8.36
N MET A 29 8.20 19.85 -7.80
CA MET A 29 8.04 20.01 -6.34
C MET A 29 6.74 19.40 -5.81
N ASP A 30 5.97 18.75 -6.66
CA ASP A 30 4.68 18.17 -6.26
C ASP A 30 4.88 16.79 -5.61
N PRO A 31 4.38 16.59 -4.37
CA PRO A 31 4.66 15.38 -3.61
C PRO A 31 3.94 14.13 -4.12
N GLY A 32 2.88 14.30 -4.89
CA GLY A 32 2.01 13.20 -5.33
C GLY A 32 1.05 12.70 -4.24
N SER A 33 0.21 11.74 -4.62
CA SER A 33 -0.70 11.08 -3.68
C SER A 33 0.03 9.98 -2.92
N PRO A 34 -0.09 9.91 -1.59
CA PRO A 34 0.46 8.80 -0.82
C PRO A 34 -0.15 7.43 -1.18
N TYR A 35 -1.29 7.43 -1.86
CA TYR A 35 -1.96 6.21 -2.34
C TYR A 35 -1.43 5.69 -3.69
N GLY A 36 -0.63 6.47 -4.40
CA GLY A 36 0.12 6.02 -5.58
C GLY A 36 1.39 5.28 -5.16
N ILE A 37 1.23 4.13 -4.51
CA ILE A 37 2.29 3.40 -3.82
C ILE A 37 3.24 2.71 -4.79
N GLY A 38 4.52 2.96 -4.60
CA GLY A 38 5.61 2.25 -5.26
C GLY A 38 6.43 3.12 -6.20
N ALA A 39 7.73 2.93 -6.10
CA ALA A 39 8.76 3.56 -6.92
C ALA A 39 9.90 2.55 -7.11
N PRO A 40 10.92 2.85 -7.94
CA PRO A 40 12.04 1.92 -8.11
C PRO A 40 12.75 1.53 -6.79
N GLU A 41 12.70 2.39 -5.77
CA GLU A 41 13.28 2.14 -4.45
C GLU A 41 12.50 1.11 -3.61
N GLY A 42 11.26 0.84 -3.93
CA GLY A 42 10.43 -0.13 -3.22
C GLY A 42 8.94 0.17 -3.27
N GLY A 43 8.16 -0.72 -2.70
CA GLY A 43 6.70 -0.65 -2.66
C GLY A 43 6.16 -0.61 -1.23
N HIS A 44 5.18 -1.47 -0.96
CA HIS A 44 4.49 -1.55 0.34
C HIS A 44 5.39 -1.98 1.52
N ASP A 45 6.57 -2.49 1.24
CA ASP A 45 7.58 -2.93 2.20
C ASP A 45 8.67 -1.90 2.47
N ALA A 46 8.56 -0.71 1.92
CA ALA A 46 9.55 0.36 2.01
C ALA A 46 8.96 1.65 2.58
N ILE A 47 9.84 2.53 3.05
CA ILE A 47 9.50 3.86 3.53
C ILE A 47 9.92 4.89 2.49
N HIS A 48 9.08 5.90 2.28
CA HIS A 48 9.41 7.03 1.41
C HIS A 48 10.72 7.70 1.87
N PRO A 49 11.70 7.91 0.97
CA PRO A 49 13.01 8.44 1.37
C PRO A 49 12.98 9.75 2.15
N ASP A 50 12.01 10.63 1.83
CA ASP A 50 11.86 11.93 2.51
C ASP A 50 11.32 11.80 3.95
N LEU A 51 10.76 10.64 4.31
CA LEU A 51 10.27 10.37 5.66
C LEU A 51 11.33 9.76 6.58
N GLY A 52 12.42 9.26 6.02
CA GLY A 52 13.51 8.66 6.77
C GLY A 52 13.71 7.17 6.50
N THR A 53 14.30 6.49 7.47
CA THR A 53 14.70 5.08 7.39
C THR A 53 13.82 4.19 8.30
N PHE A 54 13.97 2.87 8.20
CA PHE A 54 13.36 1.94 9.16
C PHE A 54 13.85 2.17 10.60
N GLU A 55 15.10 2.58 10.78
CA GLU A 55 15.61 2.95 12.10
C GLU A 55 14.85 4.16 12.67
N ASP A 56 14.58 5.18 11.85
CA ASP A 56 13.77 6.33 12.25
C ASP A 56 12.33 5.92 12.58
N PHE A 57 11.75 5.03 11.78
CA PHE A 57 10.42 4.49 12.03
C PHE A 57 10.35 3.71 13.35
N ASP A 58 11.34 2.86 13.62
CA ASP A 58 11.42 2.10 14.87
C ASP A 58 11.52 3.03 16.09
N LYS A 59 12.30 4.10 15.99
CA LYS A 59 12.35 5.14 17.03
C LYS A 59 11.01 5.84 17.23
N PHE A 60 10.32 6.15 16.14
CA PHE A 60 8.98 6.73 16.19
C PHE A 60 7.98 5.82 16.90
N VAL A 61 7.93 4.54 16.54
CA VAL A 61 7.04 3.54 17.17
C VAL A 61 7.37 3.38 18.66
N ALA A 62 8.66 3.27 19.00
CA ALA A 62 9.10 3.16 20.38
C ALA A 62 8.69 4.39 21.20
N LYS A 63 8.84 5.58 20.63
CA LYS A 63 8.44 6.84 21.28
C LYS A 63 6.93 6.94 21.49
N ALA A 64 6.15 6.55 20.50
CA ALA A 64 4.70 6.49 20.62
C ALA A 64 4.29 5.55 21.78
N ARG A 65 4.91 4.37 21.85
CA ARG A 65 4.65 3.37 22.89
C ARG A 65 5.00 3.88 24.28
N GLU A 66 6.09 4.63 24.45
CA GLU A 66 6.42 5.28 25.72
C GLU A 66 5.29 6.20 26.24
N HIS A 67 4.52 6.78 25.31
CA HIS A 67 3.38 7.63 25.62
C HIS A 67 2.04 6.88 25.66
N GLY A 68 2.06 5.55 25.62
CA GLY A 68 0.85 4.72 25.59
C GLY A 68 0.05 4.85 24.29
N ILE A 69 0.70 5.18 23.19
CA ILE A 69 0.08 5.40 21.88
C ILE A 69 0.47 4.28 20.93
N GLU A 70 -0.52 3.67 20.28
CA GLU A 70 -0.32 2.68 19.24
C GLU A 70 -0.21 3.34 17.86
N VAL A 71 0.47 2.69 16.94
CA VAL A 71 0.61 3.15 15.55
C VAL A 71 -0.29 2.32 14.65
N ALA A 72 -1.16 3.00 13.93
CA ALA A 72 -2.00 2.44 12.88
C ALA A 72 -1.46 2.83 11.50
N LEU A 73 -1.32 1.85 10.60
CA LEU A 73 -0.84 2.05 9.25
C LEU A 73 -1.95 1.76 8.23
N ASP A 74 -2.01 2.55 7.17
CA ASP A 74 -2.92 2.31 6.06
C ASP A 74 -2.43 1.12 5.22
N LEU A 75 -3.32 0.19 4.93
CA LEU A 75 -3.10 -0.93 4.02
C LEU A 75 -3.93 -0.71 2.75
N ALA A 76 -3.32 -0.11 1.75
CA ALA A 76 -3.91 0.13 0.44
C ALA A 76 -3.30 -0.81 -0.59
N LEU A 77 -4.04 -1.85 -0.98
CA LEU A 77 -3.57 -2.90 -1.90
C LEU A 77 -3.74 -2.47 -3.35
N GLN A 78 -2.95 -1.51 -3.75
CA GLN A 78 -2.88 -0.94 -5.08
C GLN A 78 -1.47 -0.42 -5.35
N CYS A 79 -1.08 -0.33 -6.61
CA CYS A 79 0.29 0.01 -6.99
C CYS A 79 0.32 1.20 -7.94
N SER A 80 1.36 2.04 -7.81
CA SER A 80 1.67 2.99 -8.88
C SER A 80 2.20 2.24 -10.12
N PRO A 81 2.23 2.88 -11.30
CA PRO A 81 2.88 2.29 -12.47
C PRO A 81 4.36 1.92 -12.27
N ASP A 82 5.03 2.59 -11.33
CA ASP A 82 6.46 2.42 -11.04
C ASP A 82 6.75 1.39 -9.94
N HIS A 83 5.72 0.77 -9.38
CA HIS A 83 5.87 -0.24 -8.32
C HIS A 83 6.67 -1.44 -8.83
N PRO A 84 7.62 -1.99 -8.05
CA PRO A 84 8.40 -3.17 -8.45
C PRO A 84 7.56 -4.36 -8.92
N TRP A 85 6.39 -4.59 -8.34
CA TRP A 85 5.49 -5.69 -8.73
C TRP A 85 4.97 -5.57 -10.15
N VAL A 86 4.85 -4.36 -10.70
CA VAL A 86 4.40 -4.18 -12.10
C VAL A 86 5.38 -4.82 -13.09
N LYS A 87 6.68 -4.77 -12.81
CA LYS A 87 7.72 -5.43 -13.61
C LYS A 87 7.91 -6.91 -13.27
N GLU A 88 7.91 -7.22 -11.98
CA GLU A 88 8.22 -8.57 -11.47
C GLU A 88 7.05 -9.52 -11.64
N HIS A 89 5.83 -9.01 -11.53
CA HIS A 89 4.57 -9.77 -11.55
C HIS A 89 3.50 -9.10 -12.39
N PRO A 90 3.70 -8.96 -13.71
CA PRO A 90 2.70 -8.35 -14.60
C PRO A 90 1.36 -9.08 -14.57
N GLU A 91 1.34 -10.38 -14.25
CA GLU A 91 0.15 -11.21 -14.08
C GLU A 91 -0.75 -10.76 -12.91
N TRP A 92 -0.24 -9.94 -11.99
CA TRP A 92 -1.03 -9.42 -10.87
C TRP A 92 -1.87 -8.19 -11.24
N PHE A 93 -1.83 -7.77 -12.48
CA PHE A 93 -2.54 -6.61 -13.00
C PHE A 93 -3.43 -6.99 -14.17
N SER A 94 -4.51 -6.22 -14.37
CA SER A 94 -5.39 -6.42 -15.51
C SER A 94 -4.88 -5.66 -16.73
N GLU A 95 -4.81 -6.34 -17.86
CA GLU A 95 -4.40 -5.76 -19.13
C GLU A 95 -5.64 -5.39 -19.96
N ARG A 96 -5.61 -4.23 -20.60
CA ARG A 96 -6.63 -3.78 -21.54
C ARG A 96 -6.38 -4.37 -22.94
N ALA A 97 -7.39 -4.29 -23.79
CA ALA A 97 -7.28 -4.77 -25.17
C ALA A 97 -6.18 -4.10 -26.00
N ASP A 98 -5.76 -2.90 -25.62
CA ASP A 98 -4.67 -2.17 -26.25
C ASP A 98 -3.28 -2.51 -25.67
N GLY A 99 -3.21 -3.45 -24.74
CA GLY A 99 -1.98 -3.86 -24.06
C GLY A 99 -1.57 -2.99 -22.88
N SER A 100 -2.31 -1.94 -22.57
CA SER A 100 -2.07 -1.12 -21.39
C SER A 100 -2.62 -1.78 -20.11
N ILE A 101 -2.01 -1.46 -18.96
CA ILE A 101 -2.52 -1.92 -17.66
C ILE A 101 -3.74 -1.08 -17.25
N ALA A 102 -4.78 -1.76 -16.74
CA ALA A 102 -5.97 -1.11 -16.26
C ALA A 102 -5.70 -0.34 -14.97
N TYR A 103 -5.98 0.97 -14.99
CA TYR A 103 -5.92 1.81 -13.80
C TYR A 103 -7.25 1.85 -13.04
N ALA A 104 -7.24 2.33 -11.79
CA ALA A 104 -8.43 2.44 -10.97
C ALA A 104 -9.39 3.51 -11.50
N GLU A 105 -10.67 3.19 -11.54
CA GLU A 105 -11.72 4.09 -11.97
C GLU A 105 -12.89 4.09 -10.96
N ASN A 106 -13.42 5.27 -10.69
CA ASN A 106 -14.69 5.46 -10.01
C ASN A 106 -15.42 6.59 -10.75
N PRO A 107 -16.16 6.26 -11.82
CA PRO A 107 -16.71 7.25 -12.72
C PRO A 107 -17.47 8.39 -12.02
N PRO A 108 -17.24 9.66 -12.41
CA PRO A 108 -16.41 10.10 -13.55
C PRO A 108 -14.89 10.18 -13.27
N LYS A 109 -14.44 9.80 -12.09
CA LYS A 109 -13.03 9.90 -11.67
C LYS A 109 -12.20 8.76 -12.25
N LYS A 110 -10.99 9.10 -12.68
CA LYS A 110 -9.95 8.20 -13.17
C LYS A 110 -8.67 8.42 -12.36
N TYR A 111 -8.09 7.34 -11.86
CA TYR A 111 -6.87 7.38 -11.04
C TYR A 111 -5.76 6.67 -11.81
N GLN A 112 -5.16 7.38 -12.79
CA GLN A 112 -4.15 6.79 -13.68
C GLN A 112 -2.83 6.46 -12.97
N ASP A 113 -2.60 7.04 -11.81
CA ASP A 113 -1.48 6.78 -10.91
C ASP A 113 -1.68 5.52 -10.03
N ILE A 114 -2.81 4.81 -10.18
CA ILE A 114 -3.16 3.67 -9.34
C ILE A 114 -3.57 2.46 -10.20
N TYR A 115 -2.81 1.36 -10.09
CA TYR A 115 -3.12 0.07 -10.69
C TYR A 115 -3.66 -0.88 -9.60
N PRO A 116 -4.94 -1.30 -9.68
CA PRO A 116 -5.48 -2.31 -8.77
C PRO A 116 -4.84 -3.67 -9.00
N LEU A 117 -4.69 -4.46 -7.93
CA LEU A 117 -4.26 -5.86 -8.03
C LEU A 117 -5.41 -6.72 -8.58
N ASN A 118 -5.08 -7.59 -9.53
CA ASN A 118 -5.97 -8.63 -10.02
C ASN A 118 -5.67 -9.95 -9.31
N PHE A 119 -6.58 -10.37 -8.42
CA PHE A 119 -6.42 -11.56 -7.59
C PHE A 119 -6.73 -12.89 -8.33
N ASP A 120 -7.20 -12.83 -9.58
CA ASP A 120 -7.65 -14.03 -10.30
C ASP A 120 -6.52 -14.83 -10.93
N ASN A 121 -5.47 -14.16 -11.41
CA ASN A 121 -4.39 -14.81 -12.16
C ASN A 121 -3.39 -15.56 -11.27
N ASP A 122 -3.08 -15.03 -10.10
CA ASP A 122 -2.15 -15.64 -9.15
C ASP A 122 -2.56 -15.29 -7.70
N PRO A 123 -3.69 -15.83 -7.23
CA PRO A 123 -4.18 -15.50 -5.90
C PRO A 123 -3.22 -15.92 -4.79
N GLU A 124 -2.49 -17.02 -4.96
CA GLU A 124 -1.53 -17.51 -3.97
C GLU A 124 -0.27 -16.63 -3.89
N GLY A 125 0.25 -16.19 -5.03
CA GLY A 125 1.40 -15.27 -5.09
C GLY A 125 1.08 -13.92 -4.46
N ILE A 126 -0.06 -13.33 -4.79
CA ILE A 126 -0.53 -12.07 -4.19
C ILE A 126 -0.75 -12.24 -2.68
N TYR A 127 -1.38 -13.34 -2.26
CA TYR A 127 -1.60 -13.62 -0.85
C TYR A 127 -0.28 -13.62 -0.05
N ARG A 128 0.73 -14.35 -0.53
CA ARG A 128 2.05 -14.42 0.12
C ARG A 128 2.73 -13.06 0.17
N ALA A 129 2.68 -12.30 -0.91
CA ALA A 129 3.29 -10.97 -0.96
C ALA A 129 2.64 -10.01 0.03
N VAL A 130 1.32 -9.97 0.11
CA VAL A 130 0.59 -9.11 1.06
C VAL A 130 0.83 -9.57 2.50
N ARG A 131 0.80 -10.88 2.73
CA ARG A 131 1.13 -11.45 4.05
C ARG A 131 2.52 -11.03 4.53
N ASP A 132 3.52 -11.14 3.67
CA ASP A 132 4.91 -10.80 4.01
C ASP A 132 5.07 -9.29 4.27
N VAL A 133 4.38 -8.45 3.51
CA VAL A 133 4.32 -7.00 3.74
C VAL A 133 3.74 -6.69 5.12
N VAL A 134 2.57 -7.21 5.43
CA VAL A 134 1.90 -6.95 6.73
C VAL A 134 2.73 -7.50 7.89
N GLN A 135 3.31 -8.69 7.73
CA GLN A 135 4.20 -9.26 8.74
C GLN A 135 5.41 -8.36 9.01
N LYS A 136 6.01 -7.81 7.98
CA LYS A 136 7.14 -6.86 8.13
C LYS A 136 6.76 -5.66 8.99
N TRP A 137 5.60 -5.06 8.75
CA TRP A 137 5.14 -3.91 9.53
C TRP A 137 4.78 -4.29 10.98
N ILE A 138 4.21 -5.47 11.18
CA ILE A 138 4.01 -6.03 12.55
C ILE A 138 5.35 -6.19 13.27
N ASP A 139 6.37 -6.71 12.60
CA ASP A 139 7.71 -6.88 13.15
C ASP A 139 8.36 -5.54 13.53
N HIS A 140 7.98 -4.46 12.84
CA HIS A 140 8.38 -3.09 13.17
C HIS A 140 7.46 -2.38 14.19
N GLY A 141 6.49 -3.09 14.75
CA GLY A 141 5.68 -2.61 15.87
C GLY A 141 4.34 -1.98 15.51
N VAL A 142 3.88 -2.10 14.26
CA VAL A 142 2.51 -1.71 13.89
C VAL A 142 1.52 -2.72 14.45
N THR A 143 0.49 -2.23 15.16
CA THR A 143 -0.52 -3.06 15.83
C THR A 143 -1.92 -2.88 15.26
N LEU A 144 -2.14 -1.85 14.44
CA LEU A 144 -3.43 -1.60 13.79
C LEU A 144 -3.21 -1.33 12.29
N PHE A 145 -4.15 -1.84 11.48
CA PHE A 145 -4.18 -1.57 10.05
C PHE A 145 -5.54 -1.02 9.65
N ARG A 146 -5.55 0.13 9.00
CA ARG A 146 -6.74 0.63 8.33
C ARG A 146 -6.71 0.13 6.90
N VAL A 147 -7.69 -0.66 6.52
CA VAL A 147 -7.76 -1.24 5.17
C VAL A 147 -8.52 -0.32 4.23
N ASP A 148 -7.84 0.11 3.18
CA ASP A 148 -8.45 0.94 2.14
C ASP A 148 -9.20 0.09 1.11
N ASN A 149 -10.43 0.49 0.80
CA ASN A 149 -11.28 -0.17 -0.20
C ASN A 149 -11.33 -1.72 -0.10
N PRO A 150 -11.65 -2.31 1.06
CA PRO A 150 -11.63 -3.75 1.23
C PRO A 150 -12.65 -4.47 0.32
N HIS A 151 -13.74 -3.79 -0.04
CA HIS A 151 -14.81 -4.32 -0.89
C HIS A 151 -14.38 -4.54 -2.36
N THR A 152 -13.26 -3.98 -2.79
CA THR A 152 -12.71 -4.17 -4.14
C THR A 152 -11.83 -5.41 -4.27
N LYS A 153 -11.60 -6.13 -3.18
CA LYS A 153 -10.80 -7.36 -3.12
C LYS A 153 -11.73 -8.55 -2.84
N PRO A 154 -11.34 -9.79 -3.26
CA PRO A 154 -12.18 -10.96 -3.04
C PRO A 154 -12.45 -11.24 -1.56
N LEU A 155 -13.68 -11.61 -1.22
CA LEU A 155 -14.04 -11.98 0.15
C LEU A 155 -13.19 -13.16 0.66
N SER A 156 -12.90 -14.14 -0.20
CA SER A 156 -12.08 -15.30 0.13
C SER A 156 -10.64 -14.92 0.54
N PHE A 157 -10.08 -13.87 -0.08
CA PHE A 157 -8.79 -13.32 0.34
C PHE A 157 -8.85 -12.83 1.79
N TRP A 158 -9.85 -12.01 2.14
CA TRP A 158 -9.99 -11.46 3.48
C TRP A 158 -10.29 -12.53 4.53
N GLN A 159 -11.12 -13.51 4.20
CA GLN A 159 -11.42 -14.63 5.12
C GLN A 159 -10.14 -15.38 5.52
N ARG A 160 -9.32 -15.73 4.52
CA ARG A 160 -8.04 -16.41 4.77
C ARG A 160 -7.05 -15.52 5.52
N PHE A 161 -6.90 -14.28 5.07
CA PHE A 161 -5.95 -13.32 5.62
C PHE A 161 -6.24 -13.01 7.09
N LEU A 162 -7.49 -12.67 7.40
CA LEU A 162 -7.90 -12.37 8.77
C LEU A 162 -7.81 -13.59 9.68
N ALA A 163 -8.16 -14.78 9.21
CA ALA A 163 -8.02 -16.01 9.99
C ALA A 163 -6.56 -16.28 10.36
N GLU A 164 -5.63 -16.17 9.39
CA GLU A 164 -4.20 -16.40 9.64
C GLU A 164 -3.63 -15.39 10.64
N PHE A 165 -3.90 -14.09 10.44
CA PHE A 165 -3.36 -13.06 11.32
C PHE A 165 -4.01 -13.05 12.71
N ASN A 166 -5.30 -13.34 12.81
CA ASN A 166 -5.96 -13.49 14.10
C ASN A 166 -5.41 -14.67 14.92
N GLU A 167 -5.00 -15.75 14.26
CA GLU A 167 -4.36 -16.89 14.93
C GLU A 167 -2.93 -16.56 15.37
N LYS A 168 -2.12 -15.95 14.49
CA LYS A 168 -0.69 -15.69 14.73
C LYS A 168 -0.46 -14.42 15.56
N HIS A 169 -1.29 -13.41 15.39
CA HIS A 169 -1.14 -12.09 15.99
C HIS A 169 -2.49 -11.57 16.53
N PRO A 170 -3.05 -12.22 17.56
CA PRO A 170 -4.36 -11.83 18.11
C PRO A 170 -4.39 -10.41 18.68
N GLU A 171 -3.23 -9.82 18.94
CA GLU A 171 -3.07 -8.43 19.40
C GLU A 171 -3.20 -7.38 18.28
N VAL A 172 -3.15 -7.80 17.01
CA VAL A 172 -3.23 -6.89 15.85
C VAL A 172 -4.68 -6.73 15.41
N ILE A 173 -5.07 -5.49 15.12
CA ILE A 173 -6.43 -5.11 14.71
C ILE A 173 -6.42 -4.56 13.28
#